data_0f619b6654939dcf7c21dbf013914a40
#
_entry.id   0f619b6654939dcf7c21dbf013914a40
#
_cell.length_a   1.000
_cell.length_b   1.000
_cell.length_c   1.000
_cell.angle_alpha   90.00
_cell.angle_beta   90.00
_cell.angle_gamma   90.00
#
_symmetry.space_group_name_H-M   'P 1'
#
loop_
_entity.id
_entity.type
_entity.pdbx_description
1 polymer ?
#
loop_
_entity_poly.entity_id
_entity_poly.type
_entity_poly.pdbx_seq_one_letter_code
_entity_poly.pdbx_strand_id
1 'polypeptide(L)'
;RQMCIRDRIDVYENEGKRSGAYSAGAYGSHPYVLLNHNDTLDNMFTLAHEMGHAMHSYYSNSSQPYIYSQYKIFVAEVASTCNEVLLMEYLLKNTTDKKERAYLLNHYLDSFKGTVYRQTMFAEYEMLSNKMVEEGESLTAETLNKLYYDLNCKYFGSDMVSDPEIAYEWARIPHFYYNFYLSLIHISEPTRR
;
A
#
# COMPACT_ATOMS: atom_id res chain seq x y z
N ARG A 1 13.07 -23.05 18.95
CA ARG A 1 12.04 -22.00 18.68
C ARG A 1 12.48 -20.96 17.61
N GLN A 2 13.76 -20.78 17.35
CA GLN A 2 14.23 -19.87 16.27
C GLN A 2 14.02 -20.41 14.85
N MET A 3 13.83 -21.69 14.66
CA MET A 3 13.58 -22.29 13.33
C MET A 3 12.18 -21.98 12.78
N CYS A 4 11.20 -21.74 13.63
CA CYS A 4 9.80 -21.53 13.19
C CYS A 4 9.51 -20.17 12.53
N ILE A 5 10.44 -19.21 12.55
CA ILE A 5 10.24 -17.89 11.92
C ILE A 5 10.73 -17.89 10.48
N ARG A 6 11.76 -18.68 10.14
CA ARG A 6 12.35 -18.72 8.79
C ARG A 6 11.49 -19.44 7.73
N ASP A 7 10.59 -20.30 8.13
CA ASP A 7 9.71 -21.06 7.24
C ASP A 7 8.37 -20.32 6.95
N ARG A 8 8.19 -19.12 7.51
CA ARG A 8 6.95 -18.34 7.38
C ARG A 8 7.13 -17.01 6.68
N ILE A 9 8.36 -16.65 6.36
CA ILE A 9 8.68 -15.45 5.61
C ILE A 9 9.42 -15.88 4.36
N ASP A 10 8.79 -15.72 3.20
CA ASP A 10 9.41 -15.91 1.91
C ASP A 10 10.04 -14.59 1.47
N VAL A 11 11.36 -14.47 1.60
CA VAL A 11 12.09 -13.20 1.61
C VAL A 11 12.47 -12.75 0.20
N TYR A 12 13.05 -13.64 -0.60
CA TYR A 12 13.76 -13.26 -1.83
C TYR A 12 12.93 -13.44 -3.09
N GLU A 13 13.26 -12.65 -4.12
CA GLU A 13 12.74 -12.86 -5.46
C GLU A 13 13.18 -14.22 -6.02
N ASN A 14 12.30 -14.83 -6.81
CA ASN A 14 12.61 -16.01 -7.60
C ASN A 14 11.72 -16.08 -8.84
N GLU A 15 12.08 -16.96 -9.78
CA GLU A 15 11.34 -17.12 -11.02
C GLU A 15 9.89 -17.54 -10.77
N GLY A 16 8.96 -16.82 -11.41
CA GLY A 16 7.51 -17.02 -11.26
C GLY A 16 6.87 -16.37 -10.05
N LYS A 17 7.64 -15.80 -9.12
CA LYS A 17 7.12 -15.04 -7.99
C LYS A 17 6.63 -13.66 -8.43
N ARG A 18 5.42 -13.29 -8.03
CA ARG A 18 4.89 -11.95 -8.31
C ARG A 18 5.60 -10.90 -7.48
N SER A 19 5.77 -9.70 -8.07
CA SER A 19 6.27 -8.52 -7.35
C SER A 19 5.29 -8.07 -6.26
N GLY A 20 5.80 -7.31 -5.29
CA GLY A 20 5.06 -6.81 -4.14
C GLY A 20 5.34 -7.62 -2.88
N ALA A 21 4.56 -7.33 -1.84
CA ALA A 21 4.60 -8.02 -0.56
C ALA A 21 3.18 -8.25 -0.05
N TYR A 22 2.97 -9.24 0.79
CA TYR A 22 1.71 -9.43 1.49
C TYR A 22 1.86 -10.33 2.72
N SER A 23 0.96 -10.16 3.67
CA SER A 23 0.75 -11.06 4.79
C SER A 23 -0.58 -11.80 4.62
N ALA A 24 -0.56 -13.10 4.77
CA ALA A 24 -1.74 -13.94 4.68
C ALA A 24 -1.70 -15.09 5.70
N GLY A 25 -2.87 -15.62 6.05
CA GLY A 25 -2.98 -16.78 6.92
C GLY A 25 -4.41 -17.32 6.98
N ALA A 26 -4.54 -18.57 7.34
CA ALA A 26 -5.84 -19.16 7.63
C ALA A 26 -6.14 -19.10 9.13
N TYR A 27 -7.41 -19.04 9.50
CA TYR A 27 -7.85 -19.12 10.89
C TYR A 27 -7.31 -20.40 11.56
N GLY A 28 -6.78 -20.27 12.76
CA GLY A 28 -6.16 -21.39 13.48
C GLY A 28 -4.73 -21.74 13.04
N SER A 29 -4.19 -21.03 12.03
CA SER A 29 -2.81 -21.14 11.61
C SER A 29 -2.02 -19.87 11.94
N HIS A 30 -0.69 -19.95 11.75
CA HIS A 30 0.16 -18.77 11.83
C HIS A 30 0.09 -17.96 10.53
N PRO A 31 0.26 -16.64 10.58
CA PRO A 31 0.41 -15.83 9.39
C PRO A 31 1.70 -16.16 8.64
N TYR A 32 1.66 -15.98 7.33
CA TYR A 32 2.79 -16.11 6.42
C TYR A 32 3.00 -14.77 5.73
N VAL A 33 4.26 -14.40 5.52
CA VAL A 33 4.65 -13.15 4.87
C VAL A 33 5.44 -13.47 3.61
N LEU A 34 5.04 -12.86 2.49
CA LEU A 34 5.78 -12.90 1.24
C LEU A 34 6.39 -11.52 0.98
N LEU A 35 7.66 -11.52 0.64
CA LEU A 35 8.44 -10.32 0.32
C LEU A 35 9.20 -10.51 -1.00
N ASN A 36 9.66 -9.42 -1.57
CA ASN A 36 10.68 -9.37 -2.62
C ASN A 36 11.79 -8.42 -2.14
N HIS A 37 12.59 -8.88 -1.19
CA HIS A 37 13.52 -8.06 -0.44
C HIS A 37 14.86 -7.86 -1.17
N ASN A 38 15.27 -6.61 -1.35
CA ASN A 38 16.48 -6.19 -2.07
C ASN A 38 17.40 -5.30 -1.22
N ASP A 39 17.41 -5.49 0.09
CA ASP A 39 18.27 -4.79 1.05
C ASP A 39 18.22 -3.25 0.95
N THR A 40 17.06 -2.69 0.57
CA THR A 40 16.82 -1.25 0.56
C THR A 40 16.09 -0.77 1.81
N LEU A 41 16.14 0.53 2.09
CA LEU A 41 15.35 1.13 3.17
C LEU A 41 13.85 0.87 2.98
N ASP A 42 13.35 1.04 1.76
CA ASP A 42 11.96 0.80 1.41
C ASP A 42 11.54 -0.66 1.72
N ASN A 43 12.37 -1.64 1.40
CA ASN A 43 12.09 -3.04 1.72
C ASN A 43 12.12 -3.34 3.23
N MET A 44 12.90 -2.60 4.00
CA MET A 44 12.86 -2.72 5.46
C MET A 44 11.53 -2.20 6.02
N PHE A 45 11.02 -1.09 5.50
CA PHE A 45 9.68 -0.61 5.84
C PHE A 45 8.58 -1.53 5.36
N THR A 46 8.71 -2.11 4.17
CA THR A 46 7.79 -3.14 3.67
C THR A 46 7.73 -4.34 4.62
N LEU A 47 8.87 -4.83 5.10
CA LEU A 47 8.90 -5.90 6.10
C LEU A 47 8.17 -5.48 7.39
N ALA A 48 8.42 -4.27 7.89
CA ALA A 48 7.74 -3.75 9.08
C ALA A 48 6.23 -3.66 8.88
N HIS A 49 5.79 -3.21 7.71
CA HIS A 49 4.40 -3.14 7.28
C HIS A 49 3.72 -4.52 7.31
N GLU A 50 4.28 -5.49 6.60
CA GLU A 50 3.72 -6.85 6.52
C GLU A 50 3.70 -7.57 7.88
N MET A 51 4.70 -7.30 8.73
CA MET A 51 4.70 -7.80 10.10
C MET A 51 3.60 -7.15 10.97
N GLY A 52 3.23 -5.91 10.70
CA GLY A 52 2.06 -5.25 11.29
C GLY A 52 0.77 -6.00 10.97
N HIS A 53 0.55 -6.33 9.69
CA HIS A 53 -0.58 -7.17 9.27
C HIS A 53 -0.55 -8.58 9.90
N ALA A 54 0.63 -9.19 9.93
CA ALA A 54 0.80 -10.51 10.53
C ALA A 54 0.39 -10.54 12.01
N MET A 55 0.84 -9.55 12.77
CA MET A 55 0.48 -9.41 14.18
C MET A 55 -1.02 -9.12 14.36
N HIS A 56 -1.59 -8.23 13.56
CA HIS A 56 -3.02 -7.92 13.61
C HIS A 56 -3.87 -9.18 13.36
N SER A 57 -3.57 -9.91 12.29
CA SER A 57 -4.27 -11.16 11.96
C SER A 57 -4.10 -12.24 13.04
N TYR A 58 -2.90 -12.36 13.60
CA TYR A 58 -2.63 -13.30 14.70
C TYR A 58 -3.48 -13.00 15.93
N TYR A 59 -3.51 -11.74 16.37
CA TYR A 59 -4.29 -11.36 17.54
C TYR A 59 -5.79 -11.40 17.30
N SER A 60 -6.26 -11.03 16.11
CA SER A 60 -7.66 -11.16 15.73
C SER A 60 -8.10 -12.62 15.77
N ASN A 61 -7.34 -13.52 15.13
CA ASN A 61 -7.64 -14.95 15.09
C ASN A 61 -7.56 -15.62 16.47
N SER A 62 -6.72 -15.13 17.37
CA SER A 62 -6.58 -15.71 18.72
C SER A 62 -7.64 -15.22 19.71
N SER A 63 -8.21 -14.03 19.48
CA SER A 63 -9.18 -13.41 20.40
C SER A 63 -10.63 -13.49 19.94
N GLN A 64 -10.86 -13.77 18.65
CA GLN A 64 -12.19 -13.80 18.07
C GLN A 64 -12.55 -15.20 17.53
N PRO A 65 -13.85 -15.63 17.61
CA PRO A 65 -14.29 -16.81 16.89
C PRO A 65 -14.20 -16.61 15.37
N TYR A 66 -14.09 -17.69 14.62
CA TYR A 66 -13.88 -17.68 13.17
C TYR A 66 -14.76 -16.69 12.41
N ILE A 67 -16.06 -16.63 12.73
CA ILE A 67 -17.03 -15.75 12.04
C ILE A 67 -16.76 -14.25 12.25
N TYR A 68 -16.02 -13.87 13.29
CA TYR A 68 -15.67 -12.49 13.64
C TYR A 68 -14.20 -12.17 13.53
N SER A 69 -13.36 -13.14 13.17
CA SER A 69 -11.91 -12.95 13.10
C SER A 69 -11.44 -12.10 11.92
N GLN A 70 -12.25 -11.98 10.88
CA GLN A 70 -11.96 -11.15 9.72
C GLN A 70 -12.28 -9.69 10.02
N TYR A 71 -11.31 -8.83 9.94
CA TYR A 71 -11.49 -7.38 10.11
C TYR A 71 -11.73 -6.67 8.79
N LYS A 72 -12.36 -5.50 8.87
CA LYS A 72 -12.61 -4.66 7.69
C LYS A 72 -11.30 -4.10 7.14
N ILE A 73 -11.22 -3.98 5.81
CA ILE A 73 -10.07 -3.42 5.10
C ILE A 73 -9.66 -2.03 5.63
N PHE A 74 -10.64 -1.22 6.03
CA PHE A 74 -10.43 0.10 6.60
C PHE A 74 -9.50 0.11 7.83
N VAL A 75 -9.53 -0.94 8.66
CA VAL A 75 -8.68 -1.03 9.86
C VAL A 75 -7.44 -1.90 9.65
N ALA A 76 -7.32 -2.57 8.51
CA ALA A 76 -6.19 -3.44 8.20
C ALA A 76 -4.86 -2.68 8.31
N GLU A 77 -4.82 -1.49 7.74
CA GLU A 77 -3.62 -0.69 7.61
C GLU A 77 -3.27 0.13 8.88
N VAL A 78 -4.15 0.16 9.86
CA VAL A 78 -3.83 0.80 11.15
C VAL A 78 -2.64 0.11 11.82
N ALA A 79 -2.60 -1.22 11.79
CA ALA A 79 -1.52 -1.99 12.40
C ALA A 79 -0.21 -1.91 11.59
N SER A 80 -0.29 -1.99 10.26
CA SER A 80 0.87 -1.91 9.39
C SER A 80 1.53 -0.54 9.42
N THR A 81 0.76 0.54 9.25
CA THR A 81 1.28 1.91 9.28
C THR A 81 1.77 2.32 10.67
N CYS A 82 1.10 1.87 11.74
CA CYS A 82 1.61 2.07 13.11
C CYS A 82 3.01 1.43 13.27
N ASN A 83 3.20 0.24 12.75
CA ASN A 83 4.49 -0.45 12.82
C ASN A 83 5.59 0.25 12.02
N GLU A 84 5.26 0.81 10.85
CA GLU A 84 6.18 1.66 10.09
C GLU A 84 6.57 2.93 10.87
N VAL A 85 5.61 3.61 11.49
CA VAL A 85 5.87 4.80 12.31
C VAL A 85 6.78 4.48 13.49
N LEU A 86 6.55 3.37 14.19
CA LEU A 86 7.41 2.92 15.28
C LEU A 86 8.84 2.64 14.81
N LEU A 87 9.00 2.03 13.63
CA LEU A 87 10.31 1.82 13.02
C LEU A 87 10.98 3.15 12.66
N MET A 88 10.24 4.08 12.07
CA MET A 88 10.75 5.41 11.72
C MET A 88 11.22 6.18 12.96
N GLU A 89 10.43 6.20 14.01
CA GLU A 89 10.80 6.83 15.29
C GLU A 89 12.07 6.20 15.88
N TYR A 90 12.15 4.87 15.84
CA TYR A 90 13.34 4.16 16.33
C TYR A 90 14.59 4.54 15.51
N LEU A 91 14.51 4.56 14.20
CA LEU A 91 15.62 4.94 13.32
C LEU A 91 16.05 6.39 13.56
N LEU A 92 15.12 7.33 13.59
CA LEU A 92 15.41 8.75 13.83
C LEU A 92 16.03 8.99 15.22
N LYS A 93 15.66 8.22 16.21
CA LYS A 93 16.22 8.31 17.56
C LYS A 93 17.66 7.79 17.64
N ASN A 94 17.99 6.78 16.84
CA ASN A 94 19.29 6.13 16.89
C ASN A 94 20.26 6.62 15.79
N THR A 95 19.81 7.43 14.84
CA THR A 95 20.63 7.99 13.78
C THR A 95 21.06 9.42 14.12
N THR A 96 22.36 9.65 14.22
CA THR A 96 22.95 10.96 14.54
C THR A 96 23.49 11.70 13.32
N ASP A 97 23.83 11.00 12.27
CA ASP A 97 24.32 11.60 11.02
C ASP A 97 23.21 12.43 10.35
N LYS A 98 23.56 13.66 9.94
CA LYS A 98 22.59 14.60 9.36
C LYS A 98 22.07 14.17 7.99
N LYS A 99 22.90 13.50 7.17
CA LYS A 99 22.51 13.06 5.83
C LYS A 99 21.58 11.86 5.92
N GLU A 100 21.90 10.91 6.78
CA GLU A 100 21.03 9.76 7.05
C GLU A 100 19.69 10.20 7.62
N ARG A 101 19.69 11.14 8.57
CA ARG A 101 18.44 11.71 9.11
C ARG A 101 17.61 12.41 8.05
N ALA A 102 18.26 13.20 7.17
CA ALA A 102 17.57 13.87 6.07
C ALA A 102 16.95 12.84 5.09
N TYR A 103 17.66 11.75 4.81
CA TYR A 103 17.15 10.66 3.99
C TYR A 103 15.93 9.97 4.62
N LEU A 104 15.99 9.64 5.92
CA LEU A 104 14.86 9.08 6.66
C LEU A 104 13.64 10.00 6.66
N LEU A 105 13.85 11.30 6.90
CA LEU A 105 12.77 12.29 6.86
C LEU A 105 12.15 12.43 5.47
N ASN A 106 12.98 12.43 4.43
CA ASN A 106 12.48 12.44 3.06
C ASN A 106 11.64 11.19 2.74
N HIS A 107 12.12 10.02 3.12
CA HIS A 107 11.34 8.77 2.99
C HIS A 107 10.00 8.86 3.71
N TYR A 108 9.97 9.44 4.91
CA TYR A 108 8.72 9.63 5.67
C TYR A 108 7.75 10.59 4.98
N LEU A 109 8.24 11.68 4.40
CA LEU A 109 7.42 12.62 3.61
C LEU A 109 6.89 11.97 2.33
N ASP A 110 7.71 11.19 1.64
CA ASP A 110 7.30 10.44 0.44
C ASP A 110 6.24 9.38 0.78
N SER A 111 6.32 8.75 1.94
CA SER A 111 5.28 7.86 2.47
C SER A 111 3.95 8.60 2.64
N PHE A 112 3.93 9.80 3.23
CA PHE A 112 2.72 10.63 3.31
C PHE A 112 2.15 10.99 1.95
N LYS A 113 3.01 11.36 1.01
CA LYS A 113 2.60 11.66 -0.36
C LYS A 113 1.95 10.44 -1.01
N GLY A 114 2.55 9.26 -0.87
CA GLY A 114 2.04 8.01 -1.45
C GLY A 114 0.75 7.52 -0.83
N THR A 115 0.60 7.66 0.49
CA THR A 115 -0.55 7.13 1.23
C THR A 115 -1.71 8.11 1.33
N VAL A 116 -1.47 9.38 1.63
CA VAL A 116 -2.57 10.35 1.80
C VAL A 116 -2.96 11.00 0.47
N TYR A 117 -2.02 11.69 -0.17
CA TYR A 117 -2.34 12.47 -1.37
C TYR A 117 -2.73 11.59 -2.55
N ARG A 118 -1.91 10.59 -2.85
CA ARG A 118 -2.13 9.69 -3.99
C ARG A 118 -3.39 8.85 -3.82
N GLN A 119 -3.64 8.31 -2.62
CA GLN A 119 -4.82 7.50 -2.38
C GLN A 119 -6.11 8.32 -2.43
N THR A 120 -6.08 9.57 -1.93
CA THR A 120 -7.21 10.47 -2.04
C THR A 120 -7.48 10.84 -3.51
N MET A 121 -6.43 11.07 -4.29
CA MET A 121 -6.54 11.28 -5.74
C MET A 121 -7.19 10.09 -6.43
N PHE A 122 -6.83 8.87 -6.08
CA PHE A 122 -7.45 7.66 -6.65
C PHE A 122 -8.91 7.52 -6.27
N ALA A 123 -9.26 7.81 -5.02
CA ALA A 123 -10.66 7.81 -4.58
C ALA A 123 -11.49 8.86 -5.34
N GLU A 124 -10.93 10.05 -5.56
CA GLU A 124 -11.61 11.09 -6.36
C GLU A 124 -11.73 10.68 -7.84
N TYR A 125 -10.70 10.07 -8.41
CA TYR A 125 -10.75 9.52 -9.77
C TYR A 125 -11.85 8.48 -9.92
N GLU A 126 -11.94 7.53 -8.99
CA GLU A 126 -12.99 6.51 -8.98
C GLU A 126 -14.38 7.14 -8.87
N MET A 127 -14.56 8.07 -7.93
CA MET A 127 -15.82 8.78 -7.74
C MET A 127 -16.25 9.53 -9.01
N LEU A 128 -15.34 10.29 -9.62
CA LEU A 128 -15.66 11.10 -10.79
C LEU A 128 -15.91 10.24 -12.03
N SER A 129 -15.15 9.17 -12.25
CA SER A 129 -15.38 8.26 -13.37
C SER A 129 -16.73 7.54 -13.25
N ASN A 130 -17.14 7.11 -12.06
CA ASN A 130 -18.47 6.55 -11.84
C ASN A 130 -19.58 7.58 -12.06
N LYS A 131 -19.38 8.81 -11.58
CA LYS A 131 -20.35 9.91 -11.79
C LYS A 131 -20.56 10.22 -13.28
N MET A 132 -19.51 10.22 -14.08
CA MET A 132 -19.62 10.40 -15.54
C MET A 132 -20.54 9.34 -16.16
N VAL A 133 -20.43 8.08 -15.74
CA VAL A 133 -21.33 7.01 -16.22
C VAL A 133 -22.77 7.23 -15.76
N GLU A 134 -22.98 7.63 -14.52
CA GLU A 134 -24.32 7.93 -13.97
C GLU A 134 -24.99 9.09 -14.72
N GLU A 135 -24.22 10.08 -15.19
CA GLU A 135 -24.66 11.21 -15.98
C GLU A 135 -24.84 10.87 -17.46
N GLY A 136 -24.55 9.64 -17.88
CA GLY A 136 -24.73 9.15 -19.24
C GLY A 136 -23.54 9.45 -20.17
N GLU A 137 -22.41 9.87 -19.63
CA GLU A 137 -21.19 10.10 -20.40
C GLU A 137 -20.49 8.77 -20.76
N SER A 138 -19.81 8.75 -21.90
CA SER A 138 -19.03 7.58 -22.32
C SER A 138 -17.62 7.65 -21.76
N LEU A 139 -17.22 6.60 -21.05
CA LEU A 139 -15.83 6.44 -20.63
C LEU A 139 -14.97 5.97 -21.81
N THR A 140 -14.22 6.89 -22.37
CA THR A 140 -13.18 6.59 -23.36
C THR A 140 -11.81 6.68 -22.72
N ALA A 141 -10.79 6.08 -23.34
CA ALA A 141 -9.42 6.21 -22.86
C ALA A 141 -8.99 7.70 -22.75
N GLU A 142 -9.45 8.53 -23.69
CA GLU A 142 -9.14 9.97 -23.73
C GLU A 142 -9.75 10.70 -22.52
N THR A 143 -11.03 10.44 -22.20
CA THR A 143 -11.70 11.09 -21.07
C THR A 143 -11.09 10.65 -19.74
N LEU A 144 -10.75 9.37 -19.60
CA LEU A 144 -10.10 8.82 -18.42
C LEU A 144 -8.66 9.34 -18.24
N ASN A 145 -7.89 9.42 -19.31
CA ASN A 145 -6.54 9.99 -19.31
C ASN A 145 -6.55 11.46 -18.88
N LYS A 146 -7.49 12.23 -19.47
CA LYS A 146 -7.64 13.64 -19.13
C LYS A 146 -8.00 13.82 -17.66
N LEU A 147 -8.99 13.08 -17.17
CA LEU A 147 -9.41 13.10 -15.77
C LEU A 147 -8.25 12.79 -14.83
N TYR A 148 -7.49 11.73 -15.13
CA TYR A 148 -6.36 11.33 -14.30
C TYR A 148 -5.25 12.39 -14.28
N TYR A 149 -4.92 12.95 -15.43
CA TYR A 149 -3.92 14.01 -15.56
C TYR A 149 -4.33 15.28 -14.78
N ASP A 150 -5.57 15.71 -14.93
CA ASP A 150 -6.10 16.90 -14.25
C ASP A 150 -6.07 16.73 -12.71
N LEU A 151 -6.41 15.54 -12.23
CA LEU A 151 -6.29 15.20 -10.81
C LEU A 151 -4.84 15.15 -10.34
N ASN A 152 -3.94 14.58 -11.14
CA ASN A 152 -2.52 14.59 -10.81
C ASN A 152 -2.00 16.02 -10.62
N CYS A 153 -2.29 16.91 -11.56
CA CYS A 153 -1.94 18.33 -11.46
C CYS A 153 -2.55 19.00 -10.23
N LYS A 154 -3.81 18.70 -9.91
CA LYS A 154 -4.53 19.23 -8.74
C LYS A 154 -3.85 18.84 -7.42
N TYR A 155 -3.51 17.56 -7.26
CA TYR A 155 -2.99 17.01 -6.00
C TYR A 155 -1.51 17.29 -5.78
N PHE A 156 -0.71 17.38 -6.83
CA PHE A 156 0.72 17.65 -6.73
C PHE A 156 1.11 19.11 -6.90
N GLY A 157 0.16 19.94 -7.30
CA GLY A 157 0.32 21.39 -7.34
C GLY A 157 1.05 21.93 -8.57
N SER A 158 1.01 23.26 -8.71
CA SER A 158 1.55 23.98 -9.88
C SER A 158 3.09 23.99 -9.95
N ASP A 159 3.75 23.76 -8.84
CA ASP A 159 5.23 23.78 -8.77
C ASP A 159 5.84 22.48 -9.27
N MET A 160 5.03 21.43 -9.48
CA MET A 160 5.44 20.19 -10.07
C MET A 160 5.10 20.15 -11.56
N VAL A 161 6.09 19.88 -12.38
CA VAL A 161 5.88 19.60 -13.81
C VAL A 161 5.41 18.16 -13.93
N SER A 162 4.11 17.96 -14.22
CA SER A 162 3.56 16.62 -14.47
C SER A 162 3.96 16.16 -15.86
N ASP A 163 4.56 14.99 -15.93
CA ASP A 163 4.87 14.31 -17.18
C ASP A 163 3.56 13.90 -17.87
N PRO A 164 3.36 14.16 -19.18
CA PRO A 164 2.14 13.77 -19.89
C PRO A 164 1.83 12.28 -19.81
N GLU A 165 2.83 11.42 -19.72
CA GLU A 165 2.69 9.96 -19.61
C GLU A 165 2.00 9.53 -18.33
N ILE A 166 2.00 10.35 -17.27
CA ILE A 166 1.27 10.05 -16.03
C ILE A 166 -0.24 9.86 -16.29
N ALA A 167 -0.77 10.46 -17.34
CA ALA A 167 -2.17 10.29 -17.74
C ALA A 167 -2.60 8.83 -17.95
N TYR A 168 -1.66 7.94 -18.25
CA TYR A 168 -1.92 6.52 -18.50
C TYR A 168 -1.78 5.64 -17.27
N GLU A 169 -1.37 6.19 -16.13
CA GLU A 169 -1.07 5.39 -14.94
C GLU A 169 -2.28 4.61 -14.41
N TRP A 170 -3.49 5.17 -14.52
CA TRP A 170 -4.72 4.49 -14.09
C TRP A 170 -4.91 3.12 -14.74
N ALA A 171 -4.45 2.96 -16.01
CA ALA A 171 -4.66 1.75 -16.77
C ALA A 171 -3.93 0.51 -16.18
N ARG A 172 -2.84 0.72 -15.44
CA ARG A 172 -2.10 -0.35 -14.78
C ARG A 172 -2.60 -0.70 -13.37
N ILE A 173 -3.57 0.06 -12.85
CA ILE A 173 -4.07 -0.11 -11.49
C ILE A 173 -5.30 -1.02 -11.50
N PRO A 174 -5.16 -2.31 -11.10
CA PRO A 174 -6.25 -3.29 -11.24
C PRO A 174 -7.49 -2.93 -10.43
N HIS A 175 -7.32 -2.19 -9.33
CA HIS A 175 -8.41 -1.82 -8.42
C HIS A 175 -9.52 -1.02 -9.09
N PHE A 176 -9.19 -0.18 -10.06
CA PHE A 176 -10.18 0.57 -10.84
C PHE A 176 -11.11 -0.32 -11.70
N TYR A 177 -10.73 -1.58 -11.90
CA TYR A 177 -11.50 -2.53 -12.72
C TYR A 177 -12.29 -3.55 -11.91
N TYR A 178 -11.96 -3.74 -10.61
CA TYR A 178 -12.52 -4.84 -9.83
C TYR A 178 -13.50 -4.42 -8.75
N ASN A 179 -13.37 -3.24 -8.17
CA ASN A 179 -14.13 -2.82 -7.01
C ASN A 179 -14.49 -1.33 -7.07
N PHE A 180 -15.62 -0.99 -6.47
CA PHE A 180 -16.04 0.38 -6.22
C PHE A 180 -15.32 1.03 -5.03
N TYR A 181 -14.34 0.38 -4.44
CA TYR A 181 -13.71 0.86 -3.24
C TYR A 181 -12.21 0.74 -3.34
N LEU A 182 -11.57 1.89 -3.48
CA LEU A 182 -10.17 2.02 -3.22
C LEU A 182 -9.97 2.20 -1.73
N SER A 183 -9.48 1.17 -1.07
CA SER A 183 -8.91 1.39 0.24
C SER A 183 -7.66 2.26 0.10
N LEU A 184 -7.48 3.14 1.06
CA LEU A 184 -6.40 4.13 1.11
C LEU A 184 -4.98 3.57 0.89
N ILE A 185 -4.79 2.26 0.68
CA ILE A 185 -3.46 1.64 0.79
C ILE A 185 -3.23 0.47 -0.16
N HIS A 186 -4.21 0.03 -0.94
CA HIS A 186 -4.12 -1.19 -1.76
C HIS A 186 -3.19 -1.18 -2.97
N ILE A 187 -2.29 -0.21 -3.11
CA ILE A 187 -1.38 -0.20 -4.26
C ILE A 187 -0.22 -1.17 -4.09
N SER A 188 0.11 -1.55 -2.88
CA SER A 188 1.18 -2.51 -2.60
C SER A 188 0.71 -3.95 -2.42
N GLU A 189 -0.57 -4.20 -2.20
CA GLU A 189 -1.07 -5.57 -2.08
C GLU A 189 -1.46 -6.17 -3.43
N PRO A 190 -0.91 -7.34 -3.79
CA PRO A 190 -1.48 -8.14 -4.87
C PRO A 190 -2.88 -8.57 -4.45
N THR A 191 -3.87 -8.25 -5.30
CA THR A 191 -5.27 -8.62 -5.13
C THR A 191 -5.43 -10.03 -4.59
N ARG A 192 -5.98 -10.16 -3.39
CA ARG A 192 -6.47 -11.44 -2.89
C ARG A 192 -7.62 -11.90 -3.81
N ARG A 193 -7.41 -13.00 -4.49
CA ARG A 193 -8.47 -13.86 -4.97
C ARG A 193 -8.77 -14.93 -3.96
#